data_8e41af9de96c1716dfcb7aa8bd6880a6
#
_entry.id   8e41af9de96c1716dfcb7aa8bd6880a6
#
_cell.length_a   1.000
_cell.length_b   1.000
_cell.length_c   1.000
_cell.angle_alpha   90.00
_cell.angle_beta   90.00
_cell.angle_gamma   90.00
#
_symmetry.space_group_name_H-M   'P 1'
#
loop_
_entity.id
_entity.type
_entity.pdbx_description
1 polymer ?
#
loop_
_entity_poly.entity_id
_entity_poly.type
_entity_poly.pdbx_seq_one_letter_code
_entity_poly.pdbx_strand_id
1 'polypeptide(L)'
;MDKDQQAKLQQELSQSNKAKQLLDNPLLKDAFGNLKKLYSESLFNTGAKEKETREMLWLAFNVVGKVEQHLAEILDTGKLASK
;
A
#
# COMPACT_ATOMS: atom_id res chain seq x y z
N MET A 1 2.18 -21.30 24.79
CA MET A 1 2.59 -19.95 24.35
C MET A 1 2.67 -19.04 25.55
N ASP A 2 3.72 -18.24 25.65
CA ASP A 2 3.77 -17.24 26.70
C ASP A 2 2.88 -16.03 26.37
N LYS A 3 2.74 -15.12 27.33
CA LYS A 3 1.86 -13.96 27.18
C LYS A 3 2.34 -13.03 26.07
N ASP A 4 3.65 -12.90 25.89
CA ASP A 4 4.21 -12.01 24.87
C ASP A 4 3.90 -12.50 23.45
N GLN A 5 3.98 -13.81 23.22
CA GLN A 5 3.63 -14.41 21.94
C GLN A 5 2.14 -14.27 21.66
N GLN A 6 1.28 -14.45 22.65
CA GLN A 6 -0.16 -14.26 22.49
C GLN A 6 -0.51 -12.82 22.17
N ALA A 7 0.11 -11.86 22.86
CA ALA A 7 -0.11 -10.44 22.60
C ALA A 7 0.33 -10.07 21.19
N LYS A 8 1.46 -10.60 20.73
CA LYS A 8 1.97 -10.35 19.38
C LYS A 8 1.01 -10.89 18.32
N LEU A 9 0.51 -12.11 18.50
CA LEU A 9 -0.45 -12.71 17.56
C LEU A 9 -1.75 -11.91 17.49
N GLN A 10 -2.27 -11.48 18.65
CA GLN A 10 -3.47 -10.65 18.70
C GLN A 10 -3.26 -9.32 17.99
N GLN A 11 -2.09 -8.71 18.17
CA GLN A 11 -1.73 -7.46 17.49
C GLN A 11 -1.68 -7.65 15.97
N GLU A 12 -1.06 -8.73 15.51
CA GLU A 12 -0.98 -9.04 14.08
C GLU A 12 -2.35 -9.28 13.47
N LEU A 13 -3.23 -10.00 14.19
CA LEU A 13 -4.61 -10.22 13.73
C LEU A 13 -5.41 -8.91 13.67
N SER A 14 -5.26 -8.06 14.69
CA SER A 14 -5.92 -6.76 14.71
C SER A 14 -5.46 -5.87 13.56
N GLN A 15 -4.15 -5.81 13.31
CA GLN A 15 -3.59 -5.04 12.19
C GLN A 15 -4.05 -5.60 10.85
N SER A 16 -4.10 -6.94 10.72
CA SER A 16 -4.58 -7.59 9.51
C SER A 16 -6.03 -7.24 9.22
N ASN A 17 -6.89 -7.23 10.23
CA ASN A 17 -8.29 -6.85 10.07
C ASN A 17 -8.43 -5.40 9.63
N LYS A 18 -7.64 -4.51 10.20
CA LYS A 18 -7.62 -3.09 9.79
C LYS A 18 -7.12 -2.93 8.36
N ALA A 19 -6.06 -3.65 7.99
CA ALA A 19 -5.53 -3.62 6.63
C ALA A 19 -6.58 -4.13 5.64
N LYS A 20 -7.29 -5.20 5.97
CA LYS A 20 -8.36 -5.72 5.13
C LYS A 20 -9.47 -4.70 4.93
N GLN A 21 -9.90 -4.04 6.01
CA GLN A 21 -10.93 -3.00 5.94
C GLN A 21 -10.50 -1.84 5.02
N LEU A 22 -9.23 -1.43 5.13
CA LEU A 22 -8.69 -0.37 4.27
C LEU A 22 -8.61 -0.82 2.81
N LEU A 23 -8.11 -2.01 2.56
CA LEU A 23 -7.97 -2.54 1.20
C LEU A 23 -9.33 -2.79 0.53
N ASP A 24 -10.35 -3.12 1.32
CA ASP A 24 -11.71 -3.34 0.82
C ASP A 24 -12.53 -2.06 0.74
N ASN A 25 -12.05 -0.95 1.28
CA ASN A 25 -12.74 0.32 1.25
C ASN A 25 -12.77 0.87 -0.18
N PRO A 26 -13.97 1.06 -0.80
CA PRO A 26 -14.06 1.52 -2.19
C PRO A 26 -13.44 2.90 -2.39
N LEU A 27 -13.58 3.80 -1.43
CA LEU A 27 -13.01 5.14 -1.52
C LEU A 27 -11.48 5.09 -1.55
N LEU A 28 -10.89 4.25 -0.71
CA LEU A 28 -9.43 4.11 -0.67
C LEU A 28 -8.91 3.45 -1.96
N LYS A 29 -9.60 2.43 -2.45
CA LYS A 29 -9.25 1.80 -3.74
C LYS A 29 -9.28 2.83 -4.87
N ASP A 30 -10.33 3.63 -4.92
CA ASP A 30 -10.47 4.68 -5.93
C ASP A 30 -9.36 5.72 -5.78
N ALA A 31 -9.01 6.10 -4.55
CA ALA A 31 -7.94 7.06 -4.30
C ALA A 31 -6.59 6.55 -4.82
N PHE A 32 -6.24 5.30 -4.52
CA PHE A 32 -5.00 4.70 -5.03
C PHE A 32 -5.01 4.60 -6.55
N GLY A 33 -6.12 4.15 -7.14
CA GLY A 33 -6.26 4.04 -8.58
C GLY A 33 -6.15 5.39 -9.27
N ASN A 34 -6.77 6.42 -8.71
CA ASN A 34 -6.70 7.78 -9.24
C ASN A 34 -5.30 8.37 -9.15
N LEU A 35 -4.59 8.14 -8.05
CA LEU A 35 -3.21 8.60 -7.89
C LEU A 35 -2.27 7.92 -8.89
N LYS A 36 -2.40 6.61 -9.06
CA LYS A 36 -1.60 5.87 -10.06
C LYS A 36 -1.86 6.38 -11.46
N LYS A 37 -3.12 6.60 -11.80
CA LYS A 37 -3.51 7.12 -13.10
C LYS A 37 -2.94 8.52 -13.32
N LEU A 38 -3.08 9.39 -12.32
CA LEU A 38 -2.56 10.75 -12.39
C LEU A 38 -1.06 10.76 -12.62
N TYR A 39 -0.31 10.00 -11.85
CA TYR A 39 1.15 9.97 -11.97
C TYR A 39 1.60 9.32 -13.28
N SER A 40 0.94 8.25 -13.72
CA SER A 40 1.31 7.61 -14.99
C SER A 40 0.99 8.50 -16.18
N GLU A 41 -0.15 9.20 -16.18
CA GLU A 41 -0.49 10.17 -17.23
C GLU A 41 0.49 11.34 -17.25
N SER A 42 0.86 11.84 -16.06
CA SER A 42 1.83 12.92 -15.95
C SER A 42 3.20 12.50 -16.46
N LEU A 43 3.62 11.27 -16.17
CA LEU A 43 4.87 10.70 -16.71
C LEU A 43 4.83 10.62 -18.22
N PHE A 44 3.71 10.16 -18.78
CA PHE A 44 3.53 10.02 -20.22
C PHE A 44 3.59 11.38 -20.93
N ASN A 45 3.04 12.41 -20.29
CA ASN A 45 2.96 13.76 -20.86
C ASN A 45 4.20 14.62 -20.57
N THR A 46 5.13 14.14 -19.75
CA THR A 46 6.34 14.88 -19.41
C THR A 46 7.33 14.87 -20.59
N GLY A 47 7.84 16.04 -20.96
CA GLY A 47 8.78 16.18 -22.07
C GLY A 47 10.15 15.61 -21.73
N ALA A 48 10.93 15.27 -22.77
CA ALA A 48 12.26 14.69 -22.62
C ALA A 48 13.22 15.59 -21.88
N LYS A 49 13.00 16.91 -21.89
CA LYS A 49 13.86 17.90 -21.21
C LYS A 49 13.55 18.03 -19.71
N GLU A 50 12.49 17.41 -19.22
CA GLU A 50 12.02 17.53 -17.83
C GLU A 50 12.40 16.29 -17.03
N LYS A 51 13.67 15.92 -17.07
CA LYS A 51 14.17 14.70 -16.44
C LYS A 51 13.89 14.66 -14.94
N GLU A 52 14.13 15.75 -14.23
CA GLU A 52 13.93 15.80 -12.78
C GLU A 52 12.46 15.60 -12.42
N THR A 53 11.56 16.24 -13.15
CA THR A 53 10.11 16.09 -12.97
C THR A 53 9.69 14.64 -13.20
N ARG A 54 10.21 14.00 -14.24
CA ARG A 54 9.92 12.60 -14.54
C ARG A 54 10.41 11.68 -13.43
N GLU A 55 11.59 11.92 -12.89
CA GLU A 55 12.13 11.11 -11.79
C GLU A 55 11.27 11.24 -10.54
N MET A 56 10.82 12.45 -10.21
CA MET A 56 9.93 12.69 -9.06
C MET A 56 8.59 12.01 -9.23
N LEU A 57 7.99 12.10 -10.42
CA LEU A 57 6.72 11.44 -10.72
C LEU A 57 6.84 9.92 -10.65
N TRP A 58 7.95 9.39 -11.15
CA TRP A 58 8.23 7.95 -11.11
C TRP A 58 8.36 7.46 -9.68
N LEU A 59 9.07 8.23 -8.83
CA LEU A 59 9.18 7.92 -7.40
C LEU A 59 7.82 7.95 -6.72
N ALA A 60 7.01 8.97 -7.00
CA ALA A 60 5.67 9.08 -6.42
C ALA A 60 4.79 7.89 -6.80
N PHE A 61 4.82 7.48 -8.07
CA PHE A 61 4.09 6.31 -8.56
C PHE A 61 4.52 5.05 -7.80
N ASN A 62 5.83 4.87 -7.63
CA ASN A 62 6.38 3.71 -6.93
C ASN A 62 6.03 3.70 -5.44
N VAL A 63 6.03 4.87 -4.79
CA VAL A 63 5.67 4.98 -3.38
C VAL A 63 4.22 4.56 -3.16
N VAL A 64 3.31 5.00 -4.03
CA VAL A 64 1.90 4.59 -3.94
C VAL A 64 1.79 3.06 -4.03
N GLY A 65 2.50 2.45 -4.97
CA GLY A 65 2.51 0.99 -5.12
C GLY A 65 3.08 0.28 -3.89
N LYS A 66 4.13 0.85 -3.27
CA LYS A 66 4.72 0.28 -2.06
C LYS A 66 3.79 0.36 -0.86
N VAL A 67 3.02 1.44 -0.72
CA VAL A 67 2.03 1.55 0.35
C VAL A 67 0.98 0.45 0.21
N GLU A 68 0.46 0.24 -0.99
CA GLU A 68 -0.50 -0.84 -1.26
C GLU A 68 0.09 -2.21 -0.94
N GLN A 69 1.33 -2.45 -1.37
CA GLN A 69 2.04 -3.69 -1.12
C GLN A 69 2.22 -3.93 0.38
N HIS A 70 2.59 -2.90 1.13
CA HIS A 70 2.79 -3.01 2.56
C HIS A 70 1.49 -3.37 3.29
N LEU A 71 0.37 -2.77 2.89
CA LEU A 71 -0.94 -3.14 3.44
C LEU A 71 -1.28 -4.61 3.16
N ALA A 72 -0.98 -5.07 1.94
CA ALA A 72 -1.18 -6.48 1.58
C ALA A 72 -0.29 -7.41 2.41
N GLU A 73 0.94 -7.01 2.69
CA GLU A 73 1.87 -7.78 3.54
C GLU A 73 1.35 -7.88 4.97
N ILE A 74 0.80 -6.81 5.53
CA ILE A 74 0.19 -6.83 6.86
C ILE A 74 -0.97 -7.82 6.89
N LEU A 75 -1.81 -7.81 5.86
CA LEU A 75 -2.91 -8.76 5.73
C LEU A 75 -2.42 -10.20 5.68
N ASP A 76 -1.38 -10.47 4.88
CA ASP A 76 -0.80 -11.81 4.75
C ASP A 76 -0.17 -12.29 6.06
N THR A 77 0.49 -11.41 6.80
CA THR A 77 1.04 -11.73 8.12
C THR A 77 -0.07 -12.16 9.07
N GLY A 78 -1.20 -11.46 9.06
CA GLY A 78 -2.36 -11.84 9.87
C GLY A 78 -2.95 -13.17 9.47
N LYS A 79 -3.00 -13.47 8.17
CA LYS A 79 -3.46 -14.77 7.68
C LYS A 79 -2.57 -15.91 8.16
N LEU A 80 -1.26 -15.70 8.15
CA LEU A 80 -0.31 -16.69 8.68
C LEU A 80 -0.48 -16.86 10.18
N ALA A 81 -0.72 -15.79 10.94
CA ALA A 81 -0.93 -15.83 12.37
C ALA A 81 -2.22 -16.55 12.75
N SER A 82 -3.24 -16.53 11.87
CA SER A 82 -4.52 -17.18 12.14
C SER A 82 -4.52 -18.69 11.87
N LYS A 83 -3.49 -19.20 11.25
CA LYS A 83 -3.32 -20.64 11.05
C LYS A 83 -2.67 -21.28 12.25
#